data_9d83b4d1d5d951a249d67574a82c217c
#
_entry.id   9d83b4d1d5d951a249d67574a82c217c
#
_cell.length_a   1.000
_cell.length_b   1.000
_cell.length_c   1.000
_cell.angle_alpha   90.00
_cell.angle_beta   90.00
_cell.angle_gamma   90.00
#
_symmetry.space_group_name_H-M   'P 1'
#
loop_
_entity.id
_entity.type
_entity.pdbx_description
1 polymer ?
#
loop_
_entity_poly.entity_id
_entity_poly.type
_entity_poly.pdbx_seq_one_letter_code
_entity_poly.pdbx_strand_id
1 'polypeptide(L)'
;MHHKLIIIGAGASGLMGAVTARDLGIDTAILEGNDRIGKKISMTGDGRCNITNDSTAMGKDDEAVALSRKYYSSQAEFTLPVLQQFGIGLSFMCSGCRLLN
;
A
#
# COMPACT_ATOMS: atom_id res chain seq x y z
N MET A 1 11.08 -16.31 21.38
CA MET A 1 11.18 -15.47 20.19
C MET A 1 10.89 -14.03 20.62
N HIS A 2 11.81 -13.11 20.41
CA HIS A 2 11.67 -11.73 20.84
C HIS A 2 11.76 -10.82 19.62
N HIS A 3 10.72 -10.03 19.37
CA HIS A 3 10.72 -9.00 18.35
C HIS A 3 10.53 -7.63 18.99
N LYS A 4 11.15 -6.59 18.43
CA LYS A 4 11.03 -5.22 18.93
C LYS A 4 9.64 -4.63 18.64
N LEU A 5 9.00 -5.08 17.55
CA LEU A 5 7.69 -4.65 17.14
C LEU A 5 6.85 -5.86 16.70
N ILE A 6 5.62 -5.94 17.19
CA ILE A 6 4.65 -6.93 16.75
C ILE A 6 3.44 -6.18 16.18
N ILE A 7 3.07 -6.51 14.96
CA ILE A 7 1.89 -5.97 14.27
C ILE A 7 0.82 -7.05 14.24
N ILE A 8 -0.39 -6.71 14.64
CA ILE A 8 -1.52 -7.62 14.63
C ILE A 8 -2.37 -7.34 13.39
N GLY A 9 -2.45 -8.30 12.51
CA GLY A 9 -3.16 -8.24 11.24
C GLY A 9 -2.26 -7.87 10.05
N ALA A 10 -2.26 -8.74 9.04
CA ALA A 10 -1.52 -8.57 7.79
C ALA A 10 -2.41 -8.05 6.64
N GLY A 11 -3.28 -7.09 6.94
CA GLY A 11 -4.00 -6.31 5.94
C GLY A 11 -3.13 -5.20 5.36
N ALA A 12 -3.70 -4.31 4.56
CA ALA A 12 -2.96 -3.23 3.89
C ALA A 12 -2.15 -2.37 4.87
N SER A 13 -2.77 -1.91 5.95
CA SER A 13 -2.12 -1.07 6.95
C SER A 13 -1.05 -1.81 7.74
N GLY A 14 -1.29 -3.06 8.13
CA GLY A 14 -0.31 -3.88 8.84
C GLY A 14 0.91 -4.19 7.99
N LEU A 15 0.73 -4.54 6.72
CA LEU A 15 1.81 -4.76 5.78
C LEU A 15 2.62 -3.48 5.53
N MET A 16 1.95 -2.34 5.36
CA MET A 16 2.63 -1.06 5.18
C MET A 16 3.43 -0.65 6.41
N GLY A 17 2.86 -0.84 7.61
CA GLY A 17 3.56 -0.62 8.88
C GLY A 17 4.79 -1.50 9.01
N ALA A 18 4.70 -2.77 8.61
CA ALA A 18 5.82 -3.71 8.67
C ALA A 18 6.96 -3.33 7.70
N VAL A 19 6.61 -2.95 6.48
CA VAL A 19 7.60 -2.48 5.48
C VAL A 19 8.32 -1.25 6.01
N THR A 20 7.55 -0.26 6.49
CA THR A 20 8.12 0.98 7.04
C THR A 20 9.02 0.71 8.24
N ALA A 21 8.60 -0.17 9.16
CA ALA A 21 9.41 -0.55 10.32
C ALA A 21 10.72 -1.24 9.91
N ARG A 22 10.66 -2.12 8.92
CA ARG A 22 11.84 -2.80 8.39
C ARG A 22 12.82 -1.83 7.73
N ASP A 23 12.32 -0.88 6.95
CA ASP A 23 13.14 0.16 6.32
C ASP A 23 13.87 1.02 7.35
N LEU A 24 13.28 1.17 8.54
CA LEU A 24 13.89 1.80 9.72
C LEU A 24 14.82 0.86 10.53
N GLY A 25 15.05 -0.37 10.06
CA GLY A 25 15.89 -1.35 10.74
C GLY A 25 15.27 -1.94 12.02
N ILE A 26 13.94 -1.86 12.17
CA ILE A 26 13.24 -2.39 13.34
C ILE A 26 12.88 -3.86 13.08
N ASP A 27 13.36 -4.75 13.97
CA ASP A 27 12.96 -6.16 13.94
C ASP A 27 11.48 -6.29 14.24
N THR A 28 10.72 -6.77 13.22
CA THR A 28 9.26 -6.74 13.21
C THR A 28 8.68 -8.10 12.87
N ALA A 29 7.69 -8.52 13.63
CA ALA A 29 6.85 -9.67 13.33
C ALA A 29 5.40 -9.25 13.06
N ILE A 30 4.72 -10.00 12.20
CA ILE A 30 3.29 -9.82 11.95
C ILE A 30 2.55 -11.08 12.41
N LEU A 31 1.49 -10.89 13.19
CA LEU A 31 0.56 -11.95 13.57
C LEU A 31 -0.70 -11.83 12.70
N GLU A 32 -1.00 -12.87 11.94
CA GLU A 32 -2.19 -12.95 11.09
C GLU A 32 -3.04 -14.15 11.50
N GLY A 33 -4.36 -13.91 11.68
CA GLY A 33 -5.31 -14.95 12.07
C GLY A 33 -5.91 -15.71 10.88
N ASN A 34 -5.74 -15.21 9.66
CA ASN A 34 -6.21 -15.89 8.46
C ASN A 34 -5.15 -16.85 7.90
N ASP A 35 -5.57 -17.67 6.96
CA ASP A 35 -4.74 -18.63 6.24
C ASP A 35 -3.63 -18.00 5.38
N ARG A 36 -3.77 -16.70 5.07
CA ARG A 36 -2.79 -15.96 4.27
C ARG A 36 -2.81 -14.47 4.57
N ILE A 37 -1.67 -13.83 4.38
CA ILE A 37 -1.51 -12.39 4.49
C ILE A 37 -2.18 -11.66 3.31
N GLY A 38 -2.60 -10.40 3.50
CA GLY A 38 -3.12 -9.56 2.44
C GLY A 38 -4.41 -10.06 1.78
N LYS A 39 -5.19 -10.90 2.46
CA LYS A 39 -6.37 -11.56 1.89
C LYS A 39 -7.36 -10.57 1.27
N LYS A 40 -7.69 -9.47 1.96
CA LYS A 40 -8.59 -8.43 1.43
C LYS A 40 -7.96 -7.66 0.27
N ILE A 41 -6.66 -7.39 0.31
CA ILE A 41 -5.96 -6.70 -0.78
C ILE A 41 -6.03 -7.54 -2.05
N SER A 42 -5.77 -8.83 -1.95
CA SER A 42 -5.80 -9.74 -3.09
C SER A 42 -7.19 -9.97 -3.68
N MET A 43 -8.25 -9.60 -2.96
CA MET A 43 -9.64 -9.68 -3.44
C MET A 43 -10.12 -8.41 -4.14
N THR A 44 -9.42 -7.29 -4.01
CA THR A 44 -9.78 -6.03 -4.65
C THR A 44 -9.29 -5.96 -6.09
N GLY A 45 -10.03 -5.25 -6.95
CA GLY A 45 -9.64 -5.03 -8.34
C GLY A 45 -9.43 -6.32 -9.14
N ASP A 46 -10.27 -7.33 -8.93
CA ASP A 46 -10.15 -8.64 -9.58
C ASP A 46 -8.76 -9.28 -9.36
N GLY A 47 -8.29 -9.23 -8.12
CA GLY A 47 -6.98 -9.74 -7.71
C GLY A 47 -5.79 -8.82 -8.04
N ARG A 48 -6.04 -7.60 -8.52
CA ARG A 48 -5.00 -6.66 -8.97
C ARG A 48 -4.76 -5.48 -8.03
N CYS A 49 -5.47 -5.40 -6.89
CA CYS A 49 -5.37 -4.30 -5.93
C CYS A 49 -5.47 -2.92 -6.62
N ASN A 50 -6.62 -2.63 -7.21
CA ASN A 50 -6.84 -1.46 -8.06
C ASN A 50 -6.85 -0.14 -7.25
N ILE A 51 -5.67 0.41 -6.98
CA ILE A 51 -5.50 1.72 -6.31
C ILE A 51 -5.28 2.84 -7.33
N THR A 52 -4.65 2.52 -8.45
CA THR A 52 -4.27 3.48 -9.49
C THR A 52 -4.40 2.87 -10.88
N ASN A 53 -4.29 3.70 -11.88
CA ASN A 53 -4.39 3.28 -13.27
C ASN A 53 -3.30 3.98 -14.10
N ASP A 54 -2.78 3.28 -15.10
CA ASP A 54 -1.65 3.66 -15.93
C ASP A 54 -1.91 4.89 -16.83
N SER A 55 -3.17 5.25 -17.04
CA SER A 55 -3.55 6.43 -17.84
C SER A 55 -3.22 7.77 -17.19
N THR A 56 -2.59 7.76 -16.00
CA THR A 56 -2.18 8.96 -15.27
C THR A 56 -0.69 9.23 -15.30
N ALA A 57 0.08 8.49 -16.09
CA ALA A 57 1.53 8.64 -16.20
C ALA A 57 1.91 9.98 -16.85
N MET A 58 1.93 11.03 -16.06
CA MET A 58 2.56 12.31 -16.36
C MET A 58 3.44 12.66 -15.18
N GLY A 59 4.69 12.95 -15.37
CA GLY A 59 5.78 13.32 -14.46
C GLY A 59 5.52 13.23 -12.94
N LYS A 60 6.51 12.82 -12.17
CA LYS A 60 6.35 12.35 -10.77
C LYS A 60 5.55 13.26 -9.82
N ASP A 61 5.64 14.57 -9.94
CA ASP A 61 4.92 15.50 -9.06
C ASP A 61 3.48 15.75 -9.52
N ASP A 62 3.25 15.70 -10.84
CA ASP A 62 1.93 15.90 -11.44
C ASP A 62 1.03 14.65 -11.30
N GLU A 63 1.62 13.45 -11.19
CA GLU A 63 0.89 12.19 -11.05
C GLU A 63 0.09 12.13 -9.73
N ALA A 64 0.69 12.52 -8.63
CA ALA A 64 0.02 12.52 -7.33
C ALA A 64 -1.17 13.50 -7.31
N VAL A 65 -1.00 14.67 -7.90
CA VAL A 65 -2.06 15.67 -8.03
C VAL A 65 -3.17 15.18 -8.95
N ALA A 66 -2.82 14.64 -10.10
CA ALA A 66 -3.78 14.11 -11.05
C ALA A 66 -4.59 12.93 -10.48
N LEU A 67 -3.93 12.06 -9.71
CA LEU A 67 -4.58 10.93 -9.05
C LEU A 67 -5.50 11.40 -7.91
N SER A 68 -5.06 12.34 -7.07
CA SER A 68 -5.86 12.86 -5.96
C SER A 68 -7.19 13.46 -6.43
N ARG A 69 -7.20 14.13 -7.57
CA ARG A 69 -8.40 14.72 -8.18
C ARG A 69 -9.42 13.71 -8.69
N LYS A 70 -9.02 12.45 -8.87
CA LYS A 70 -9.92 11.36 -9.32
C LYS A 70 -10.71 10.72 -8.19
N TYR A 71 -10.37 10.99 -6.94
CA TYR A 71 -11.13 10.47 -5.81
C TYR A 71 -12.43 11.26 -5.61
N TYR A 72 -13.53 10.54 -5.46
CA TYR A 72 -14.83 11.11 -5.14
C TYR A 72 -14.88 11.52 -3.66
N SER A 73 -14.38 12.71 -3.36
CA SER A 73 -14.36 13.25 -2.01
C SER A 73 -14.33 14.77 -2.05
N SER A 74 -14.97 15.43 -1.09
CA SER A 74 -14.83 16.85 -0.84
C SER A 74 -13.45 17.23 -0.31
N GLN A 75 -12.65 16.25 0.09
CA GLN A 75 -11.31 16.40 0.66
C GLN A 75 -10.30 15.50 -0.10
N ALA A 76 -10.41 15.45 -1.40
CA ALA A 76 -9.55 14.60 -2.23
C ALA A 76 -8.05 14.93 -2.05
N GLU A 77 -7.72 16.18 -1.79
CA GLU A 77 -6.37 16.64 -1.49
C GLU A 77 -5.76 16.04 -0.22
N PHE A 78 -6.57 15.46 0.68
CA PHE A 78 -6.09 14.75 1.87
C PHE A 78 -5.18 13.57 1.53
N THR A 79 -5.35 12.99 0.35
CA THR A 79 -4.53 11.86 -0.12
C THR A 79 -3.15 12.31 -0.62
N LEU A 80 -2.99 13.58 -0.94
CA LEU A 80 -1.82 14.12 -1.63
C LEU A 80 -0.50 13.88 -0.88
N PRO A 81 -0.39 14.17 0.44
CA PRO A 81 0.85 13.95 1.17
C PRO A 81 1.31 12.48 1.14
N VAL A 82 0.37 11.55 1.23
CA VAL A 82 0.66 10.10 1.18
C VAL A 82 1.15 9.69 -0.21
N LEU A 83 0.47 10.14 -1.27
CA LEU A 83 0.84 9.83 -2.64
C LEU A 83 2.21 10.43 -3.02
N GLN A 84 2.52 11.63 -2.51
CA GLN A 84 3.82 12.27 -2.71
C GLN A 84 4.95 11.55 -1.96
N GLN A 85 4.68 11.11 -0.73
CA GLN A 85 5.67 10.42 0.10
C GLN A 85 6.03 9.05 -0.45
N PHE A 86 5.04 8.25 -0.85
CA PHE A 86 5.26 6.86 -1.26
C PHE A 86 5.35 6.68 -2.77
N GLY A 87 4.91 7.64 -3.56
CA GLY A 87 4.91 7.60 -5.02
C GLY A 87 3.90 6.59 -5.60
N ILE A 88 3.51 6.81 -6.84
CA ILE A 88 2.59 5.92 -7.56
C ILE A 88 3.28 4.63 -7.99
N GLY A 89 4.60 4.69 -8.21
CA GLY A 89 5.40 3.51 -8.55
C GLY A 89 5.35 2.39 -7.53
N LEU A 90 5.20 2.72 -6.23
CA LEU A 90 5.03 1.71 -5.18
C LEU A 90 3.68 1.00 -5.29
N SER A 91 2.63 1.72 -5.68
CA SER A 91 1.30 1.14 -5.96
C SER A 91 1.35 0.18 -7.14
N PHE A 92 2.16 0.44 -8.14
CA PHE A 92 2.43 -0.48 -9.26
C PHE A 92 3.16 -1.74 -8.80
N MET A 93 4.13 -1.62 -7.91
CA MET A 93 4.80 -2.79 -7.35
C MET A 93 3.83 -3.66 -6.54
N CYS A 94 2.90 -3.06 -5.80
CA CYS A 94 1.85 -3.80 -5.10
C CYS A 94 0.85 -4.47 -6.05
N SER A 95 0.50 -3.85 -7.16
CA SER A 95 -0.41 -4.44 -8.15
C SER A 95 0.26 -5.52 -9.01
N GLY A 96 1.60 -5.46 -9.12
CA GLY A 96 2.43 -6.49 -9.78
C GLY A 96 2.91 -7.59 -8.85
N CYS A 97 2.78 -7.42 -7.53
CA CYS A 97 3.04 -8.49 -6.59
C CYS A 97 1.96 -9.57 -6.73
N ARG A 98 2.23 -10.55 -7.58
CA ARG A 98 1.75 -11.90 -7.30
C ARG A 98 2.26 -12.21 -5.90
N LEU A 99 1.36 -12.27 -4.93
CA LEU A 99 1.64 -12.94 -3.68
C LEU A 99 1.99 -14.38 -4.07
N LEU A 100 3.27 -14.64 -4.21
CA LEU A 100 3.77 -15.99 -4.41
C LEU A 100 3.41 -16.75 -3.14
N ASN A 101 2.51 -17.70 -3.28
CA ASN A 101 2.25 -18.71 -2.28
C ASN A 101 3.53 -19.52 -2.01
#